data_a78141adf41026a6bfd16721e347b802
#
_entry.id   a78141adf41026a6bfd16721e347b802
#
_cell.length_a   1.000
_cell.length_b   1.000
_cell.length_c   1.000
_cell.angle_alpha   90.00
_cell.angle_beta   90.00
_cell.angle_gamma   90.00
#
_symmetry.space_group_name_H-M   'P 1'
#
loop_
_entity.id
_entity.type
_entity.pdbx_description
1 polymer ?
#
loop_
_entity_poly.entity_id
_entity_poly.type
_entity_poly.pdbx_seq_one_letter_code
_entity_poly.pdbx_strand_id
1 'polypeptide(L)'
;MEYVQGRVATLHDLADPVPAAPVDRAAVVVPMAERDCLSDAADRVLRTLERLDPERVVIPLRAPAGRVGPVREWLATYDLRSELLWCDGPRLNDLLSDAGLDGERGKGRDVWLAIGRAADSEFVVVHDADTTTYDESFVRRLLFPLGRGYEFSKGYYARVEDDRLYGRLFRLFYVPLVRTLLDAHPEPFLQYLDSFRYALAGEF
;
A
#
# COMPACT_ATOMS: atom_id res chain seq x y z
N MET A 1 -24.77 1.13 -4.55
CA MET A 1 -23.54 1.68 -5.15
C MET A 1 -23.44 3.21 -5.00
N GLU A 2 -24.46 3.98 -5.30
CA GLU A 2 -24.50 5.44 -5.04
C GLU A 2 -24.16 5.82 -3.58
N TYR A 3 -24.58 4.99 -2.64
CA TYR A 3 -24.31 5.20 -1.22
C TYR A 3 -22.82 5.14 -0.86
N VAL A 4 -22.06 4.23 -1.47
CA VAL A 4 -20.61 4.11 -1.22
C VAL A 4 -19.87 5.29 -1.84
N GLN A 5 -20.22 5.70 -3.05
CA GLN A 5 -19.64 6.87 -3.72
C GLN A 5 -19.96 8.19 -2.96
N GLY A 6 -21.16 8.35 -2.48
CA GLY A 6 -21.54 9.52 -1.68
C GLY A 6 -20.74 9.62 -0.38
N ARG A 7 -20.49 8.51 0.30
CA ARG A 7 -19.67 8.47 1.51
C ARG A 7 -18.19 8.71 1.25
N VAL A 8 -17.66 8.17 0.18
CA VAL A 8 -16.25 8.40 -0.21
C VAL A 8 -16.05 9.88 -0.59
N ALA A 9 -16.97 10.49 -1.31
CA ALA A 9 -16.89 11.91 -1.68
C ALA A 9 -16.90 12.86 -0.47
N THR A 10 -17.57 12.50 0.62
CA THR A 10 -17.66 13.33 1.84
C THR A 10 -16.44 13.26 2.75
N LEU A 11 -15.50 12.33 2.48
CA LEU A 11 -14.28 12.18 3.28
C LEU A 11 -13.10 13.02 2.78
N HIS A 12 -13.24 13.69 1.66
CA HIS A 12 -12.22 14.60 1.15
C HIS A 12 -12.30 15.94 1.88
N ASP A 13 -11.71 16.01 3.05
CA ASP A 13 -11.35 17.30 3.62
C ASP A 13 -10.02 17.76 2.99
N LEU A 14 -10.13 18.45 1.87
CA LEU A 14 -9.00 19.02 1.15
C LEU A 14 -8.43 20.25 1.88
N ALA A 15 -9.13 20.78 2.89
CA ALA A 15 -8.70 21.93 3.65
C ALA A 15 -7.60 21.58 4.67
N ASP A 16 -7.58 20.33 5.16
CA ASP A 16 -6.52 19.83 6.04
C ASP A 16 -5.65 18.80 5.32
N PRO A 17 -4.46 19.20 4.83
CA PRO A 17 -3.55 18.27 4.15
C PRO A 17 -2.98 17.19 5.09
N VAL A 18 -2.95 17.44 6.41
CA VAL A 18 -2.36 16.54 7.41
C VAL A 18 -3.35 16.30 8.56
N PRO A 19 -4.42 15.53 8.33
CA PRO A 19 -5.45 15.32 9.34
C PRO A 19 -4.92 14.55 10.55
N ALA A 20 -5.52 14.80 11.72
CA ALA A 20 -5.29 13.97 12.90
C ALA A 20 -5.78 12.54 12.64
N ALA A 21 -4.92 11.56 12.86
CA ALA A 21 -5.17 10.15 12.56
C ALA A 21 -4.51 9.24 13.62
N PRO A 22 -5.03 8.02 13.84
CA PRO A 22 -4.56 7.09 14.88
C PRO A 22 -3.26 6.36 14.43
N VAL A 23 -2.18 7.09 14.24
CA VAL A 23 -0.90 6.57 13.74
C VAL A 23 -0.26 5.60 14.74
N ASP A 24 -0.38 5.90 16.01
CA ASP A 24 0.14 5.12 17.16
C ASP A 24 -0.53 3.74 17.33
N ARG A 25 -1.60 3.47 16.58
CA ARG A 25 -2.33 2.19 16.56
C ARG A 25 -2.25 1.47 15.21
N ALA A 26 -1.36 1.94 14.34
CA ALA A 26 -1.26 1.45 12.97
C ALA A 26 0.06 0.73 12.72
N ALA A 27 -0.01 -0.44 12.09
CA ALA A 27 1.12 -1.06 11.42
C ALA A 27 1.22 -0.51 10.00
N VAL A 28 2.41 -0.07 9.59
CA VAL A 28 2.68 0.35 8.22
C VAL A 28 3.46 -0.75 7.49
N VAL A 29 2.90 -1.28 6.41
CA VAL A 29 3.52 -2.29 5.56
C VAL A 29 4.19 -1.60 4.38
N VAL A 30 5.51 -1.82 4.22
CA VAL A 30 6.29 -1.25 3.12
C VAL A 30 6.96 -2.37 2.32
N PRO A 31 6.31 -2.90 1.27
CA PRO A 31 6.89 -3.96 0.44
C PRO A 31 8.12 -3.48 -0.30
N MET A 32 9.22 -4.23 -0.19
CA MET A 32 10.47 -3.92 -0.85
C MET A 32 10.98 -5.10 -1.68
N ALA A 33 11.38 -4.84 -2.91
CA ALA A 33 12.23 -5.73 -3.68
C ALA A 33 13.70 -5.30 -3.51
N GLU A 34 14.65 -6.16 -3.91
CA GLU A 34 16.09 -5.86 -3.82
C GLU A 34 16.46 -4.50 -4.42
N ARG A 35 15.84 -4.14 -5.57
CA ARG A 35 16.10 -2.88 -6.28
C ARG A 35 15.64 -1.63 -5.53
N ASP A 36 14.68 -1.77 -4.63
CA ASP A 36 14.10 -0.66 -3.87
C ASP A 36 14.95 -0.34 -2.63
N CYS A 37 15.72 -1.33 -2.16
CA CYS A 37 16.59 -1.20 -1.00
C CYS A 37 17.72 -0.21 -1.25
N LEU A 38 18.04 0.61 -0.25
CA LEU A 38 19.09 1.64 -0.30
C LEU A 38 18.84 2.74 -1.34
N SER A 39 17.62 2.84 -1.89
CA SER A 39 17.25 3.92 -2.79
C SER A 39 16.88 5.19 -2.01
N ASP A 40 17.02 6.36 -2.65
CA ASP A 40 16.62 7.63 -2.05
C ASP A 40 15.11 7.68 -1.74
N ALA A 41 14.29 7.01 -2.54
CA ALA A 41 12.85 6.92 -2.31
C ALA A 41 12.55 6.10 -1.05
N ALA A 42 13.16 4.92 -0.90
CA ALA A 42 12.97 4.09 0.28
C ALA A 42 13.54 4.76 1.55
N ASP A 43 14.69 5.45 1.45
CA ASP A 43 15.21 6.26 2.57
C ASP A 43 14.23 7.35 2.98
N ARG A 44 13.64 8.07 2.03
CA ARG A 44 12.60 9.07 2.30
C ARG A 44 11.38 8.47 3.01
N VAL A 45 10.89 7.32 2.54
CA VAL A 45 9.76 6.62 3.17
C VAL A 45 10.10 6.28 4.61
N LEU A 46 11.24 5.63 4.87
CA LEU A 46 11.65 5.20 6.21
C LEU A 46 11.88 6.38 7.16
N ARG A 47 12.56 7.45 6.71
CA ARG A 47 12.73 8.67 7.53
C ARG A 47 11.42 9.38 7.83
N THR A 48 10.46 9.31 6.91
CA THR A 48 9.13 9.88 7.17
C THR A 48 8.40 9.05 8.20
N LEU A 49 8.47 7.72 8.12
CA LEU A 49 7.89 6.81 9.12
C LEU A 49 8.58 6.92 10.48
N GLU A 50 9.90 7.13 10.53
CA GLU A 50 10.66 7.39 11.74
C GLU A 50 10.12 8.62 12.49
N ARG A 51 9.88 9.73 11.78
CA ARG A 51 9.29 10.95 12.39
C ARG A 51 7.83 10.78 12.77
N LEU A 52 7.10 9.95 12.04
CA LEU A 52 5.67 9.71 12.26
C LEU A 52 5.41 8.78 13.44
N ASP A 53 6.36 7.92 13.78
CA ASP A 53 6.37 6.95 14.87
C ASP A 53 5.08 6.07 14.91
N PRO A 54 4.79 5.27 13.86
CA PRO A 54 3.67 4.34 13.91
C PRO A 54 3.92 3.24 14.94
N GLU A 55 2.86 2.48 15.30
CA GLU A 55 2.97 1.35 16.22
C GLU A 55 4.11 0.41 15.83
N ARG A 56 4.22 0.08 14.54
CA ARG A 56 5.31 -0.69 13.94
C ARG A 56 5.36 -0.54 12.42
N VAL A 57 6.50 -0.92 11.84
CA VAL A 57 6.68 -0.99 10.39
C VAL A 57 7.02 -2.43 10.00
N VAL A 58 6.25 -3.04 9.11
CA VAL A 58 6.51 -4.39 8.59
C VAL A 58 7.06 -4.26 7.17
N ILE A 59 8.25 -4.80 6.94
CA ILE A 59 8.94 -4.71 5.66
C ILE A 59 9.05 -6.11 5.04
N PRO A 60 8.07 -6.52 4.20
CA PRO A 60 8.22 -7.74 3.43
C PRO A 60 9.28 -7.52 2.35
N LEU A 61 10.39 -8.25 2.48
CA LEU A 61 11.54 -8.16 1.59
C LEU A 61 11.57 -9.34 0.62
N ARG A 62 11.63 -9.05 -0.67
CA ARG A 62 11.95 -10.00 -1.73
C ARG A 62 13.34 -9.75 -2.26
N ALA A 63 14.28 -10.58 -1.82
CA ALA A 63 15.70 -10.45 -2.16
C ALA A 63 16.43 -11.78 -1.99
N PRO A 64 17.54 -12.02 -2.73
CA PRO A 64 18.39 -13.16 -2.52
C PRO A 64 19.06 -13.13 -1.13
N ALA A 65 19.42 -14.30 -0.61
CA ALA A 65 19.96 -14.47 0.75
C ALA A 65 21.13 -13.53 1.08
N GLY A 66 22.04 -13.32 0.14
CA GLY A 66 23.22 -12.45 0.33
C GLY A 66 22.88 -10.96 0.53
N ARG A 67 21.65 -10.55 0.22
CA ARG A 67 21.23 -9.15 0.37
C ARG A 67 20.49 -8.87 1.69
N VAL A 68 20.04 -9.90 2.38
CA VAL A 68 19.25 -9.74 3.62
C VAL A 68 20.07 -9.10 4.74
N GLY A 69 21.34 -9.50 4.91
CA GLY A 69 22.24 -8.91 5.90
C GLY A 69 22.41 -7.39 5.72
N PRO A 70 22.90 -6.94 4.54
CA PRO A 70 23.04 -5.51 4.23
C PRO A 70 21.74 -4.70 4.40
N VAL A 71 20.59 -5.25 3.99
CA VAL A 71 19.29 -4.57 4.20
C VAL A 71 18.95 -4.45 5.68
N ARG A 72 19.21 -5.49 6.47
CA ARG A 72 19.00 -5.45 7.94
C ARG A 72 19.87 -4.39 8.61
N GLU A 73 21.16 -4.31 8.23
CA GLU A 73 22.08 -3.30 8.74
C GLU A 73 21.62 -1.89 8.37
N TRP A 74 21.16 -1.69 7.14
CA TRP A 74 20.60 -0.42 6.70
C TRP A 74 19.35 -0.04 7.49
N LEU A 75 18.40 -0.96 7.68
CA LEU A 75 17.19 -0.72 8.46
C LEU A 75 17.51 -0.39 9.92
N ALA A 76 18.56 -0.96 10.49
CA ALA A 76 19.00 -0.67 11.87
C ALA A 76 19.55 0.76 12.03
N THR A 77 19.75 1.53 10.94
CA THR A 77 20.14 2.95 11.04
C THR A 77 19.00 3.89 11.35
N TYR A 78 17.74 3.41 11.27
CA TYR A 78 16.53 4.17 11.59
C TYR A 78 16.05 3.82 13.01
N ASP A 79 15.57 4.80 13.74
CA ASP A 79 14.89 4.60 15.03
C ASP A 79 13.42 4.21 14.79
N LEU A 80 13.24 3.03 14.21
CA LEU A 80 11.94 2.48 13.84
C LEU A 80 11.69 1.13 14.52
N ARG A 81 10.50 0.93 15.03
CA ARG A 81 10.02 -0.39 15.43
C ARG A 81 9.72 -1.22 14.19
N SER A 82 10.78 -1.61 13.47
CA SER A 82 10.68 -2.30 12.19
C SER A 82 10.88 -3.81 12.32
N GLU A 83 10.09 -4.55 11.55
CA GLU A 83 10.21 -6.00 11.39
C GLU A 83 10.50 -6.32 9.91
N LEU A 84 11.63 -6.97 9.65
CA LEU A 84 12.00 -7.44 8.32
C LEU A 84 11.48 -8.87 8.10
N LEU A 85 10.54 -9.03 7.18
CA LEU A 85 10.01 -10.33 6.76
C LEU A 85 10.65 -10.75 5.43
N TRP A 86 11.60 -11.69 5.48
CA TRP A 86 12.23 -12.18 4.26
C TRP A 86 11.33 -13.16 3.50
N CYS A 87 10.64 -12.70 2.45
CA CYS A 87 9.63 -13.44 1.72
C CYS A 87 10.18 -14.58 0.83
N ASP A 88 11.47 -14.55 0.48
CA ASP A 88 12.15 -15.62 -0.25
C ASP A 88 12.93 -16.58 0.67
N GLY A 89 12.80 -16.40 1.99
CA GLY A 89 13.50 -17.21 2.99
C GLY A 89 13.08 -18.70 2.92
N PRO A 90 14.04 -19.65 3.01
CA PRO A 90 13.73 -21.07 2.91
C PRO A 90 12.71 -21.51 3.98
N ARG A 91 12.89 -21.09 5.22
CA ARG A 91 11.98 -21.44 6.32
C ARG A 91 10.54 -21.00 6.05
N LEU A 92 10.34 -19.81 5.47
CA LEU A 92 9.01 -19.32 5.11
C LEU A 92 8.41 -20.12 3.96
N ASN A 93 9.24 -20.43 2.94
CA ASN A 93 8.78 -21.26 1.83
C ASN A 93 8.40 -22.67 2.28
N ASP A 94 9.16 -23.29 3.19
CA ASP A 94 8.84 -24.60 3.77
C ASP A 94 7.50 -24.55 4.52
N LEU A 95 7.28 -23.52 5.37
CA LEU A 95 6.01 -23.34 6.09
C LEU A 95 4.83 -23.15 5.16
N LEU A 96 4.99 -22.40 4.07
CA LEU A 96 3.93 -22.20 3.10
C LEU A 96 3.61 -23.47 2.33
N SER A 97 4.64 -24.24 1.97
CA SER A 97 4.49 -25.53 1.30
C SER A 97 3.75 -26.54 2.20
N ASP A 98 4.17 -26.65 3.46
CA ASP A 98 3.53 -27.53 4.44
C ASP A 98 2.05 -27.18 4.69
N ALA A 99 1.73 -25.89 4.54
CA ALA A 99 0.35 -25.40 4.68
C ALA A 99 -0.48 -25.49 3.37
N GLY A 100 0.11 -25.94 2.26
CA GLY A 100 -0.55 -25.95 0.94
C GLY A 100 -0.83 -24.54 0.40
N LEU A 101 -0.03 -23.55 0.80
CA LEU A 101 -0.14 -22.15 0.43
C LEU A 101 0.98 -21.72 -0.55
N ASP A 102 1.52 -22.67 -1.30
CA ASP A 102 2.46 -22.40 -2.37
C ASP A 102 1.80 -21.54 -3.43
N GLY A 103 2.21 -20.28 -3.51
CA GLY A 103 1.69 -19.31 -4.45
C GLY A 103 2.78 -18.74 -5.34
N GLU A 104 2.35 -18.08 -6.41
CA GLU A 104 3.27 -17.36 -7.29
C GLU A 104 4.01 -16.25 -6.51
N ARG A 105 5.33 -16.19 -6.67
CA ARG A 105 6.15 -15.16 -6.02
C ARG A 105 5.87 -13.80 -6.64
N GLY A 106 5.58 -12.81 -5.79
CA GLY A 106 5.27 -11.48 -6.24
C GLY A 106 4.86 -10.54 -5.12
N LYS A 107 4.72 -9.27 -5.43
CA LYS A 107 4.33 -8.23 -4.46
C LYS A 107 3.03 -8.59 -3.71
N GLY A 108 2.04 -9.17 -4.42
CA GLY A 108 0.76 -9.55 -3.80
C GLY A 108 0.95 -10.58 -2.68
N ARG A 109 1.77 -11.64 -2.90
CA ARG A 109 2.10 -12.63 -1.86
C ARG A 109 2.85 -11.98 -0.69
N ASP A 110 3.82 -11.12 -0.99
CA ASP A 110 4.63 -10.45 0.02
C ASP A 110 3.77 -9.56 0.92
N VAL A 111 2.85 -8.79 0.33
CA VAL A 111 1.87 -7.96 1.05
C VAL A 111 0.92 -8.82 1.88
N TRP A 112 0.40 -9.92 1.34
CA TRP A 112 -0.49 -10.82 2.07
C TRP A 112 0.18 -11.38 3.33
N LEU A 113 1.44 -11.82 3.22
CA LEU A 113 2.24 -12.31 4.36
C LEU A 113 2.45 -11.21 5.41
N ALA A 114 2.76 -9.99 4.94
CA ALA A 114 2.99 -8.85 5.82
C ALA A 114 1.71 -8.39 6.53
N ILE A 115 0.55 -8.42 5.87
CA ILE A 115 -0.74 -8.15 6.50
C ILE A 115 -1.00 -9.17 7.61
N GLY A 116 -0.71 -10.46 7.38
CA GLY A 116 -0.81 -11.47 8.42
C GLY A 116 0.06 -11.16 9.65
N ARG A 117 1.28 -10.61 9.43
CA ARG A 117 2.16 -10.16 10.52
C ARG A 117 1.68 -8.89 11.20
N ALA A 118 0.99 -8.02 10.47
CA ALA A 118 0.46 -6.76 10.97
C ALA A 118 -0.93 -6.88 11.63
N ALA A 119 -1.55 -8.05 11.57
CA ALA A 119 -2.95 -8.26 11.96
C ALA A 119 -3.25 -8.04 13.46
N ASP A 120 -2.22 -7.99 14.31
CA ASP A 120 -2.37 -7.67 15.75
C ASP A 120 -2.53 -6.15 16.00
N SER A 121 -2.23 -5.31 15.01
CA SER A 121 -2.45 -3.86 15.09
C SER A 121 -3.90 -3.52 14.75
N GLU A 122 -4.42 -2.44 15.33
CA GLU A 122 -5.81 -2.02 15.09
C GLU A 122 -6.04 -1.60 13.63
N PHE A 123 -5.03 -0.99 13.03
CA PHE A 123 -5.05 -0.56 11.63
C PHE A 123 -3.82 -1.07 10.89
N VAL A 124 -4.00 -1.37 9.60
CA VAL A 124 -2.90 -1.73 8.70
C VAL A 124 -2.94 -0.80 7.49
N VAL A 125 -1.79 -0.19 7.18
CA VAL A 125 -1.62 0.69 6.02
C VAL A 125 -0.53 0.13 5.13
N VAL A 126 -0.74 0.10 3.82
CA VAL A 126 0.25 -0.40 2.86
C VAL A 126 0.72 0.73 1.96
N HIS A 127 2.03 0.95 1.89
CA HIS A 127 2.67 1.96 1.04
C HIS A 127 3.77 1.39 0.17
N ASP A 128 3.95 1.95 -1.02
CA ASP A 128 5.06 1.60 -1.89
C ASP A 128 6.38 2.24 -1.43
N ALA A 129 7.47 1.47 -1.50
CA ALA A 129 8.80 1.92 -1.11
C ALA A 129 9.45 2.88 -2.13
N ASP A 130 8.94 2.94 -3.37
CA ASP A 130 9.50 3.72 -4.48
C ASP A 130 8.84 5.09 -4.68
N THR A 131 8.03 5.53 -3.70
CA THR A 131 7.35 6.83 -3.76
C THR A 131 8.31 7.99 -3.47
N THR A 132 8.67 8.74 -4.49
CA THR A 132 9.66 9.83 -4.40
C THR A 132 9.15 11.10 -3.70
N THR A 133 7.84 11.30 -3.64
CA THR A 133 7.17 12.46 -3.01
C THR A 133 6.53 12.12 -1.68
N TYR A 134 6.94 11.01 -1.06
CA TYR A 134 6.33 10.52 0.17
C TYR A 134 6.49 11.50 1.34
N ASP A 135 5.41 11.74 2.05
CA ASP A 135 5.37 12.54 3.28
C ASP A 135 4.33 11.96 4.27
N GLU A 136 4.23 12.55 5.46
CA GLU A 136 3.35 12.07 6.54
C GLU A 136 1.86 12.08 6.18
N SER A 137 1.45 12.92 5.22
CA SER A 137 0.05 13.01 4.79
C SER A 137 -0.45 11.73 4.16
N PHE A 138 0.43 10.92 3.55
CA PHE A 138 0.08 9.63 2.97
C PHE A 138 -0.51 8.69 4.01
N VAL A 139 0.17 8.49 5.14
CA VAL A 139 -0.32 7.63 6.22
C VAL A 139 -1.57 8.24 6.88
N ARG A 140 -1.48 9.52 7.25
CA ARG A 140 -2.55 10.19 7.99
C ARG A 140 -3.85 10.23 7.22
N ARG A 141 -3.81 10.48 5.91
CA ARG A 141 -5.02 10.52 5.05
C ARG A 141 -5.65 9.15 4.85
N LEU A 142 -4.86 8.08 4.79
CA LEU A 142 -5.40 6.72 4.73
C LEU A 142 -6.03 6.30 6.07
N LEU A 143 -5.43 6.67 7.19
CA LEU A 143 -5.93 6.33 8.52
C LEU A 143 -7.12 7.20 8.97
N PHE A 144 -7.23 8.42 8.47
CA PHE A 144 -8.29 9.35 8.88
C PHE A 144 -9.70 8.78 8.73
N PRO A 145 -10.08 8.16 7.61
CA PRO A 145 -11.38 7.51 7.49
C PRO A 145 -11.56 6.34 8.45
N LEU A 146 -10.52 5.53 8.63
CA LEU A 146 -10.54 4.36 9.52
C LEU A 146 -10.78 4.79 10.97
N GLY A 147 -10.11 5.86 11.43
CA GLY A 147 -10.34 6.45 12.75
C GLY A 147 -11.76 7.03 12.96
N ARG A 148 -12.56 7.11 11.89
CA ARG A 148 -13.97 7.52 11.89
C ARG A 148 -14.94 6.37 11.65
N GLY A 149 -14.49 5.14 11.77
CA GLY A 149 -15.31 3.94 11.71
C GLY A 149 -15.53 3.37 10.29
N TYR A 150 -14.72 3.79 9.31
CA TYR A 150 -14.67 3.10 8.03
C TYR A 150 -13.77 1.88 8.14
N GLU A 151 -14.12 0.81 7.45
CA GLU A 151 -13.38 -0.46 7.49
C GLU A 151 -12.26 -0.53 6.44
N PHE A 152 -12.34 0.32 5.41
CA PHE A 152 -11.39 0.33 4.31
C PHE A 152 -11.19 1.74 3.76
N SER A 153 -9.95 2.10 3.49
CA SER A 153 -9.55 3.34 2.86
C SER A 153 -8.56 3.07 1.74
N LYS A 154 -8.76 3.71 0.60
CA LYS A 154 -7.85 3.62 -0.53
C LYS A 154 -7.50 5.00 -1.03
N GLY A 155 -6.20 5.29 -1.07
CA GLY A 155 -5.67 6.49 -1.68
C GLY A 155 -5.84 6.48 -3.21
N TYR A 156 -6.11 7.63 -3.78
CA TYR A 156 -5.94 7.85 -5.21
C TYR A 156 -5.01 9.04 -5.44
N TYR A 157 -4.22 8.96 -6.47
CA TYR A 157 -3.27 10.01 -6.80
C TYR A 157 -3.17 10.20 -8.31
N ALA A 158 -2.73 11.38 -8.70
CA ALA A 158 -2.37 11.68 -10.07
C ALA A 158 -0.83 11.71 -10.15
N ARG A 159 -0.25 10.81 -10.94
CA ARG A 159 1.19 10.82 -11.18
C ARG A 159 1.50 11.84 -12.27
N VAL A 160 2.18 12.91 -11.89
CA VAL A 160 2.72 13.92 -12.81
C VAL A 160 4.23 13.86 -12.74
N GLU A 161 4.88 13.69 -13.88
CA GLU A 161 6.33 13.60 -14.00
C GLU A 161 6.72 14.27 -15.32
N ASP A 162 7.67 15.17 -15.32
CA ASP A 162 8.11 15.96 -16.49
C ASP A 162 6.93 16.66 -17.22
N ASP A 163 6.06 17.33 -16.48
CA ASP A 163 4.82 17.97 -16.99
C ASP A 163 3.86 17.02 -17.73
N ARG A 164 4.00 15.70 -17.54
CA ARG A 164 3.16 14.68 -18.13
C ARG A 164 2.31 13.97 -17.08
N LEU A 165 1.03 13.94 -17.31
CA LEU A 165 0.10 13.19 -16.49
C LEU A 165 0.08 11.72 -16.91
N TYR A 166 0.50 10.83 -16.02
CA TYR A 166 0.49 9.38 -16.22
C TYR A 166 -0.90 8.76 -15.95
N GLY A 167 -1.06 7.46 -16.23
CA GLY A 167 -2.34 6.74 -16.10
C GLY A 167 -3.20 6.81 -17.36
N ARG A 168 -2.59 6.98 -18.53
CA ARG A 168 -3.31 7.02 -19.84
C ARG A 168 -4.08 5.73 -20.11
N LEU A 169 -3.47 4.57 -19.85
CA LEU A 169 -4.13 3.28 -20.08
C LEU A 169 -5.43 3.19 -19.29
N PHE A 170 -5.39 3.58 -18.02
CA PHE A 170 -6.57 3.53 -17.18
C PHE A 170 -7.64 4.50 -17.62
N ARG A 171 -7.29 5.78 -17.84
CA ARG A 171 -8.25 6.84 -18.19
C ARG A 171 -8.76 6.78 -19.62
N LEU A 172 -7.89 6.40 -20.57
CA LEU A 172 -8.23 6.45 -22.01
C LEU A 172 -8.71 5.10 -22.55
N PHE A 173 -8.44 4.01 -21.85
CA PHE A 173 -8.84 2.68 -22.27
C PHE A 173 -9.75 2.00 -21.24
N TYR A 174 -9.27 1.75 -20.02
CA TYR A 174 -10.01 0.95 -19.03
C TYR A 174 -11.36 1.58 -18.68
N VAL A 175 -11.38 2.83 -18.23
CA VAL A 175 -12.62 3.49 -17.82
C VAL A 175 -13.64 3.61 -18.95
N PRO A 176 -13.28 4.07 -20.16
CA PRO A 176 -14.21 4.09 -21.28
C PRO A 176 -14.70 2.70 -21.68
N LEU A 177 -13.81 1.69 -21.69
CA LEU A 177 -14.17 0.31 -22.01
C LEU A 177 -15.20 -0.26 -21.03
N VAL A 178 -14.93 -0.15 -19.71
CA VAL A 178 -15.84 -0.66 -18.67
C VAL A 178 -17.21 0.03 -18.78
N ARG A 179 -17.25 1.34 -19.01
CA ARG A 179 -18.50 2.08 -19.18
C ARG A 179 -19.26 1.65 -20.42
N THR A 180 -18.58 1.52 -21.55
CA THR A 180 -19.22 1.05 -22.81
C THR A 180 -19.77 -0.36 -22.63
N LEU A 181 -19.03 -1.25 -21.96
CA LEU A 181 -19.51 -2.60 -21.67
C LEU A 181 -20.69 -2.58 -20.71
N LEU A 182 -20.66 -1.72 -19.69
CA LEU A 182 -21.75 -1.58 -18.74
C LEU A 182 -23.03 -1.04 -19.38
N ASP A 183 -22.89 -0.09 -20.32
CA ASP A 183 -24.02 0.43 -21.08
C ASP A 183 -24.63 -0.63 -22.01
N ALA A 184 -23.78 -1.48 -22.59
CA ALA A 184 -24.22 -2.56 -23.49
C ALA A 184 -24.74 -3.80 -22.72
N HIS A 185 -24.15 -4.11 -21.57
CA HIS A 185 -24.39 -5.29 -20.74
C HIS A 185 -24.36 -4.91 -19.25
N PRO A 186 -25.49 -4.53 -18.64
CA PRO A 186 -25.55 -4.07 -17.25
C PRO A 186 -25.40 -5.22 -16.23
N GLU A 187 -24.25 -5.89 -16.26
CA GLU A 187 -23.92 -7.00 -15.40
C GLU A 187 -23.35 -6.52 -14.05
N PRO A 188 -23.68 -7.19 -12.91
CA PRO A 188 -23.18 -6.82 -11.60
C PRO A 188 -21.65 -6.74 -11.50
N PHE A 189 -20.95 -7.61 -12.23
CA PHE A 189 -19.49 -7.60 -12.28
C PHE A 189 -18.94 -6.32 -12.94
N LEU A 190 -19.56 -5.85 -14.02
CA LEU A 190 -19.17 -4.59 -14.68
C LEU A 190 -19.49 -3.38 -13.80
N GLN A 191 -20.60 -3.41 -13.07
CA GLN A 191 -20.93 -2.39 -12.09
C GLN A 191 -19.89 -2.34 -10.97
N TYR A 192 -19.44 -3.50 -10.49
CA TYR A 192 -18.35 -3.60 -9.54
C TYR A 192 -17.05 -3.00 -10.10
N LEU A 193 -16.67 -3.32 -11.34
CA LEU A 193 -15.50 -2.75 -11.99
C LEU A 193 -15.60 -1.22 -12.17
N ASP A 194 -16.75 -0.67 -12.54
CA ASP A 194 -16.95 0.79 -12.67
C ASP A 194 -16.89 1.51 -11.30
N SER A 195 -17.36 0.89 -10.23
CA SER A 195 -17.28 1.46 -8.89
C SER A 195 -15.84 1.57 -8.37
N PHE A 196 -14.94 0.71 -8.83
CA PHE A 196 -13.51 0.72 -8.52
C PHE A 196 -12.67 1.38 -9.62
N ARG A 197 -13.10 2.52 -10.14
CA ARG A 197 -12.42 3.24 -11.24
C ARG A 197 -10.93 3.48 -11.01
N TYR A 198 -10.50 3.48 -9.78
CA TYR A 198 -9.11 3.67 -9.35
C TYR A 198 -8.53 2.40 -8.70
N ALA A 199 -9.21 1.24 -8.87
CA ALA A 199 -8.87 0.01 -8.17
C ALA A 199 -7.51 -0.59 -8.58
N LEU A 200 -7.05 -0.31 -9.80
CA LEU A 200 -5.81 -0.87 -10.33
C LEU A 200 -4.57 -0.01 -10.04
N ALA A 201 -4.75 1.17 -9.47
CA ALA A 201 -3.67 2.06 -9.09
C ALA A 201 -4.00 2.73 -7.76
N GLY A 202 -3.08 2.74 -6.83
CA GLY A 202 -3.23 3.42 -5.54
C GLY A 202 -2.65 2.63 -4.38
N GLU A 203 -2.37 3.33 -3.33
CA GLU A 203 -1.91 2.83 -2.04
C GLU A 203 -3.12 2.31 -1.22
N PHE A 204 -2.91 1.31 -0.40
CA PHE A 204 -3.92 0.74 0.47
C PHE A 204 -3.65 1.08 1.93
#